data_82fca8cc33f9d848d1e2d581a85e0010
#
_entry.id   82fca8cc33f9d848d1e2d581a85e0010
#
_cell.length_a   1.000
_cell.length_b   1.000
_cell.length_c   1.000
_cell.angle_alpha   90.00
_cell.angle_beta   90.00
_cell.angle_gamma   90.00
#
_symmetry.space_group_name_H-M   'P 1'
#
loop_
_entity.id
_entity.type
_entity.pdbx_description
1 polymer ?
#
loop_
_entity_poly.entity_id
_entity_poly.type
_entity_poly.pdbx_seq_one_letter_code
_entity_poly.pdbx_strand_id
1 'polypeptide(L)'
;MTRNEEMQRAKAVLAQMGCRHVEVHHGSGTARGWLDITVTISHALTCTCTTYHTCDVCRRVQYDQSDFVEDAVAVATGRKGLRDNRIAVHVRLA
;
A
#
# COMPACT_ATOMS: atom_id res chain seq x y z
N MET A 1 15.38 11.35 -8.46
CA MET A 1 15.24 10.20 -7.52
C MET A 1 15.42 8.91 -8.30
N THR A 2 16.31 8.04 -7.85
CA THR A 2 16.48 6.72 -8.46
C THR A 2 15.34 5.78 -8.05
N ARG A 3 15.18 4.66 -8.77
CA ARG A 3 14.18 3.64 -8.40
C ARG A 3 14.45 3.09 -7.01
N ASN A 4 15.72 2.88 -6.68
CA ASN A 4 16.10 2.37 -5.36
C ASN A 4 15.77 3.36 -4.24
N GLU A 5 16.04 4.64 -4.44
CA GLU A 5 15.67 5.68 -3.47
C GLU A 5 14.16 5.77 -3.28
N GLU A 6 13.38 5.66 -4.36
CA GLU A 6 11.93 5.66 -4.29
C GLU A 6 11.42 4.49 -3.46
N MET A 7 11.95 3.28 -3.69
CA MET A 7 11.60 2.10 -2.89
C MET A 7 11.94 2.29 -1.41
N GLN A 8 13.12 2.85 -1.11
CA GLN A 8 13.55 3.08 0.27
C GLN A 8 12.65 4.10 0.97
N ARG A 9 12.26 5.16 0.29
CA ARG A 9 11.34 6.16 0.85
C ARG A 9 9.96 5.60 1.10
N ALA A 10 9.45 4.78 0.18
CA ALA A 10 8.16 4.10 0.36
C ALA A 10 8.21 3.17 1.58
N LYS A 11 9.24 2.35 1.69
CA LYS A 11 9.41 1.44 2.85
C LYS A 11 9.54 2.21 4.16
N ALA A 12 10.27 3.33 4.16
CA ALA A 12 10.48 4.14 5.36
C ALA A 12 9.15 4.75 5.86
N VAL A 13 8.34 5.33 4.99
CA VAL A 13 7.06 5.91 5.39
C VAL A 13 6.09 4.84 5.88
N LEU A 14 6.08 3.67 5.26
CA LEU A 14 5.23 2.56 5.70
C LEU A 14 5.65 2.03 7.07
N ALA A 15 6.94 1.97 7.34
CA ALA A 15 7.45 1.61 8.67
C ALA A 15 7.03 2.64 9.74
N GLN A 16 7.09 3.93 9.42
CA GLN A 16 6.63 4.99 10.32
C GLN A 16 5.13 4.91 10.61
N MET A 17 4.34 4.41 9.66
CA MET A 17 2.90 4.18 9.82
C MET A 17 2.59 2.94 10.66
N GLY A 18 3.59 2.17 11.04
CA GLY A 18 3.41 0.93 11.80
C GLY A 18 3.01 -0.27 10.94
N CYS A 19 3.15 -0.18 9.62
CA CYS A 19 2.86 -1.30 8.74
C CYS A 19 3.90 -2.40 8.91
N ARG A 20 3.42 -3.64 9.06
CA ARG A 20 4.26 -4.84 9.11
C ARG A 20 4.08 -5.63 7.82
N HIS A 21 5.06 -6.47 7.48
CA HIS A 21 4.99 -7.33 6.30
C HIS A 21 4.68 -6.52 5.03
N VAL A 22 5.57 -5.58 4.74
CA VAL A 22 5.45 -4.70 3.59
C VAL A 22 6.32 -5.21 2.45
N GLU A 23 5.75 -5.27 1.26
CA GLU A 23 6.48 -5.53 0.03
C GLU A 23 6.34 -4.32 -0.89
N VAL A 24 7.46 -3.86 -1.44
CA VAL A 24 7.50 -2.74 -2.39
C VAL A 24 8.31 -3.17 -3.60
N HIS A 25 7.69 -3.11 -4.77
CA HIS A 25 8.32 -3.48 -6.04
C HIS A 25 8.02 -2.44 -7.11
N HIS A 26 8.93 -2.27 -8.06
CA HIS A 26 8.62 -1.58 -9.31
C HIS A 26 8.10 -2.59 -10.32
N GLY A 27 7.14 -2.17 -11.14
CA GLY A 27 6.64 -2.98 -12.23
C GLY A 27 7.67 -3.20 -13.33
N SER A 28 7.41 -4.14 -14.22
CA SER A 28 8.26 -4.44 -15.37
C SER A 28 7.43 -4.43 -16.66
N GLY A 29 8.10 -4.36 -17.81
CA GLY A 29 7.42 -4.29 -19.09
C GLY A 29 6.50 -3.06 -19.19
N THR A 30 5.22 -3.28 -19.52
CA THR A 30 4.23 -2.21 -19.63
C THR A 30 3.92 -1.52 -18.29
N ALA A 31 4.22 -2.18 -17.17
CA ALA A 31 4.02 -1.64 -15.83
C ALA A 31 5.29 -0.97 -15.26
N ARG A 32 6.27 -0.66 -16.07
CA ARG A 32 7.59 -0.17 -15.64
C ARG A 32 7.54 1.09 -14.78
N GLY A 33 6.60 1.98 -15.03
CA GLY A 33 6.45 3.22 -14.26
C GLY A 33 5.65 3.06 -12.97
N TRP A 34 5.13 1.88 -12.68
CA TRP A 34 4.28 1.63 -11.52
C TRP A 34 5.09 1.24 -10.29
N LEU A 35 4.60 1.68 -9.15
CA LEU A 35 5.10 1.29 -7.84
C LEU A 35 4.04 0.39 -7.20
N ASP A 36 4.37 -0.89 -7.01
CA ASP A 36 3.49 -1.89 -6.42
C ASP A 36 3.80 -2.05 -4.93
N ILE A 37 2.77 -1.92 -4.11
CA ILE A 37 2.89 -2.00 -2.65
C ILE A 37 1.89 -3.02 -2.13
N THR A 38 2.37 -3.95 -1.31
CA THR A 38 1.53 -4.89 -0.58
C THR A 38 1.77 -4.69 0.91
N VAL A 39 0.70 -4.42 1.66
CA VAL A 39 0.71 -4.34 3.13
C VAL A 39 -0.20 -5.41 3.69
N THR A 40 0.22 -6.04 4.80
CA THR A 40 -0.59 -7.04 5.49
C THR A 40 -0.99 -6.49 6.85
N ILE A 41 -2.29 -6.51 7.14
CA ILE A 41 -2.88 -6.06 8.40
C ILE A 41 -3.48 -7.27 9.11
N SER A 42 -3.37 -7.29 10.43
CA SER A 42 -4.00 -8.35 11.22
C SER A 42 -5.53 -8.26 11.14
N HIS A 43 -6.18 -9.29 10.63
CA HIS A 43 -7.63 -9.37 10.57
C HIS A 43 -8.26 -9.29 11.97
N ALA A 44 -7.64 -9.90 12.97
CA ALA A 44 -8.15 -9.90 14.34
C ALA A 44 -8.29 -8.49 14.93
N LEU A 45 -7.51 -7.51 14.44
CA LEU A 45 -7.61 -6.12 14.86
C LEU A 45 -8.66 -5.31 14.11
N THR A 46 -9.20 -5.84 13.03
CA THR A 46 -10.14 -5.13 12.16
C THR A 46 -11.55 -5.65 12.24
N CYS A 47 -11.73 -6.96 12.38
CA CYS A 47 -13.04 -7.60 12.31
C CYS A 47 -12.99 -8.99 12.93
N THR A 48 -14.12 -9.46 13.43
CA THR A 48 -14.30 -10.82 13.98
C THR A 48 -15.05 -11.75 13.03
N CYS A 49 -15.25 -11.36 11.77
CA CYS A 49 -15.98 -12.19 10.81
C CYS A 49 -15.25 -13.52 10.54
N THR A 50 -16.04 -14.55 10.17
CA THR A 50 -15.52 -15.88 9.85
C THR A 50 -15.54 -16.17 8.36
N THR A 51 -15.85 -15.19 7.52
CA THR A 51 -16.09 -15.34 6.08
C THR A 51 -14.89 -14.85 5.24
N TYR A 52 -13.74 -15.48 5.36
CA TYR A 52 -12.56 -15.23 4.49
C TYR A 52 -12.29 -13.75 4.15
N HIS A 53 -12.53 -12.85 5.12
CA HIS A 53 -12.27 -11.40 4.96
C HIS A 53 -13.15 -10.73 3.87
N THR A 54 -14.36 -11.23 3.66
CA THR A 54 -15.26 -10.72 2.62
C THR A 54 -16.44 -9.91 3.15
N CYS A 55 -16.55 -9.69 4.46
CA CYS A 55 -17.62 -8.87 5.03
C CYS A 55 -17.40 -7.38 4.71
N ASP A 56 -18.46 -6.58 4.85
CA ASP A 56 -18.42 -5.15 4.53
C ASP A 56 -17.38 -4.39 5.35
N VAL A 57 -17.19 -4.76 6.61
CA VAL A 57 -16.19 -4.13 7.49
C VAL A 57 -14.78 -4.40 6.95
N CYS A 58 -14.48 -5.66 6.59
CA CYS A 58 -13.18 -6.01 6.03
C CYS A 58 -12.91 -5.25 4.73
N ARG A 59 -13.89 -5.17 3.84
CA ARG A 59 -13.76 -4.42 2.58
C ARG A 59 -13.51 -2.94 2.82
N ARG A 60 -14.25 -2.34 3.74
CA ARG A 60 -14.09 -0.92 4.08
C ARG A 60 -12.69 -0.65 4.63
N VAL A 61 -12.20 -1.49 5.53
CA VAL A 61 -10.84 -1.36 6.08
C VAL A 61 -9.80 -1.46 4.97
N GLN A 62 -9.95 -2.42 4.06
CA GLN A 62 -9.02 -2.55 2.93
C GLN A 62 -8.99 -1.31 2.05
N TYR A 63 -10.15 -0.73 1.70
CA TYR A 63 -10.23 0.49 0.90
C TYR A 63 -9.63 1.69 1.63
N ASP A 64 -10.01 1.90 2.88
CA ASP A 64 -9.52 3.03 3.67
C ASP A 64 -8.00 2.97 3.85
N GLN A 65 -7.46 1.80 4.14
CA GLN A 65 -6.01 1.62 4.29
C GLN A 65 -5.28 1.76 2.95
N SER A 66 -5.87 1.27 1.87
CA SER A 66 -5.31 1.42 0.54
C SER A 66 -5.16 2.90 0.17
N ASP A 67 -6.19 3.71 0.39
CA ASP A 67 -6.16 5.15 0.11
C ASP A 67 -5.15 5.87 0.98
N PHE A 68 -5.10 5.53 2.26
CA PHE A 68 -4.18 6.13 3.22
C PHE A 68 -2.72 5.81 2.87
N VAL A 69 -2.44 4.56 2.54
CA VAL A 69 -1.08 4.11 2.12
C VAL A 69 -0.68 4.79 0.81
N GLU A 70 -1.58 4.82 -0.16
CA GLU A 70 -1.32 5.46 -1.45
C GLU A 70 -0.95 6.94 -1.28
N ASP A 71 -1.71 7.69 -0.49
CA ASP A 71 -1.43 9.11 -0.25
C ASP A 71 -0.09 9.31 0.45
N ALA A 72 0.18 8.55 1.50
CA ALA A 72 1.44 8.65 2.24
C ALA A 72 2.65 8.35 1.37
N VAL A 73 2.57 7.30 0.54
CA VAL A 73 3.65 6.94 -0.38
C VAL A 73 3.80 7.96 -1.50
N ALA A 74 2.70 8.51 -2.00
CA ALA A 74 2.76 9.56 -3.03
C ALA A 74 3.51 10.80 -2.52
N VAL A 75 3.25 11.20 -1.28
CA VAL A 75 3.98 12.31 -0.63
C VAL A 75 5.46 11.97 -0.48
N ALA A 76 5.78 10.80 0.06
CA ALA A 76 7.16 10.41 0.35
C ALA A 76 8.02 10.26 -0.91
N THR A 77 7.43 9.86 -2.03
CA THR A 77 8.12 9.59 -3.29
C THR A 77 8.05 10.75 -4.28
N GLY A 78 7.36 11.84 -3.94
CA GLY A 78 7.19 12.98 -4.84
C GLY A 78 6.16 12.75 -5.94
N ARG A 79 5.35 11.71 -5.85
CA ARG A 79 4.31 11.39 -6.85
C ARG A 79 2.98 12.12 -6.60
N LYS A 80 2.82 12.76 -5.45
CA LYS A 80 1.63 13.54 -5.15
C LYS A 80 1.53 14.74 -6.11
N GLY A 81 0.33 14.97 -6.62
CA GLY A 81 0.09 16.05 -7.59
C GLY A 81 0.28 15.64 -9.04
N LEU A 82 0.81 14.45 -9.30
CA LEU A 82 0.82 13.89 -10.64
C LEU A 82 -0.60 13.47 -11.04
N ARG A 83 -0.94 13.68 -12.29
CA ARG A 83 -2.25 13.31 -12.82
C ARG A 83 -2.55 11.82 -12.64
N ASP A 84 -1.51 10.99 -12.80
CA ASP A 84 -1.54 9.56 -12.54
C ASP A 84 -0.28 9.23 -11.74
N ASN A 85 -0.45 8.95 -10.44
CA ASN A 85 0.69 8.67 -9.55
C ASN A 85 1.31 7.30 -9.78
N ARG A 86 0.61 6.40 -10.48
CA ARG A 86 1.06 5.04 -10.80
C ARG A 86 1.49 4.24 -9.57
N ILE A 87 0.71 4.37 -8.51
CA ILE A 87 0.89 3.59 -7.28
C ILE A 87 -0.25 2.58 -7.19
N ALA A 88 0.07 1.30 -7.10
CA ALA A 88 -0.88 0.23 -6.86
C ALA A 88 -0.68 -0.30 -5.45
N VAL A 89 -1.74 -0.28 -4.64
CA VAL A 89 -1.70 -0.73 -3.25
C VAL A 89 -2.62 -1.93 -3.07
N HIS A 90 -2.06 -2.99 -2.51
CA HIS A 90 -2.80 -4.20 -2.15
C HIS A 90 -2.75 -4.36 -0.64
N VAL A 91 -3.91 -4.38 0.00
CA VAL A 91 -4.02 -4.59 1.44
C VAL A 91 -4.54 -6.01 1.68
N ARG A 92 -3.74 -6.80 2.40
CA ARG A 92 -4.10 -8.16 2.80
C ARG A 92 -4.48 -8.18 4.27
N LEU A 93 -5.53 -8.95 4.59
CA LEU A 93 -5.93 -9.22 5.96
C LEU A 93 -5.50 -10.64 6.33
N ALA A 94 -4.66 -10.74 7.34
CA ALA A 94 -4.11 -12.02 7.78
C ALA A 94 -4.56 -12.41 9.19
#